data_a2d04f471a77f14b3fa61f24b035d7c9
#
_entry.id   a2d04f471a77f14b3fa61f24b035d7c9
#
_cell.length_a   1.000
_cell.length_b   1.000
_cell.length_c   1.000
_cell.angle_alpha   90.00
_cell.angle_beta   90.00
_cell.angle_gamma   90.00
#
_symmetry.space_group_name_H-M   'P 1'
#
loop_
_entity.id
_entity.type
_entity.pdbx_description
1 polymer ?
#
loop_
_entity_poly.entity_id
_entity_poly.type
_entity_poly.pdbx_seq_one_letter_code
_entity_poly.pdbx_strand_id
1 'polypeptide(L)'
;FMPAIHHYALPRGWLPHPARVFRLAVRNLPLAGADAIEWGTRKLDLFILAQFANPSQVGVYYAVQQVATLPQKLKTSFDPILGPVITAALKVGDRSAIAKQICQVGFWIVAMQAGIALALAIPGEAVMGLLGPDFVSGTGALSILLVAEVVAALAVVSESALIYIARMRNLIVSIATIAFQAVLTIGFMVAITEYDLSESLRAPAAALALAISLAAASIIKSVMLGSILGETVNNFRWGLVIAAIPAALVGWGVTQLPEWVELVVGIPAILATYAVIVWFVGFREDDRVLFRRNLGQDGETPAS
;
A
#
# COMPACT_ATOMS: atom_id res chain seq x y z
N PHE A 1 12.04 29.80 4.42
CA PHE A 1 10.70 29.49 4.94
C PHE A 1 10.45 30.01 6.37
N MET A 2 11.38 30.72 6.97
CA MET A 2 11.25 31.31 8.31
C MET A 2 10.71 32.76 8.42
N PRO A 3 10.53 33.59 7.39
CA PRO A 3 10.02 34.96 7.59
C PRO A 3 8.51 35.06 7.77
N ALA A 4 7.72 34.03 7.45
CA ALA A 4 6.26 34.14 7.50
C ALA A 4 5.65 33.98 8.91
N ILE A 5 6.42 33.49 9.89
CA ILE A 5 5.90 33.23 11.24
C ILE A 5 5.83 34.51 12.10
N HIS A 6 6.58 35.54 11.77
CA HIS A 6 6.61 36.79 12.55
C HIS A 6 5.41 37.73 12.36
N HIS A 7 4.52 37.46 11.41
CA HIS A 7 3.34 38.32 11.18
C HIS A 7 2.03 37.83 11.81
N TYR A 8 2.02 36.64 12.38
CA TYR A 8 0.87 36.18 13.17
C TYR A 8 1.12 36.50 14.64
N ALA A 9 0.75 37.72 15.05
CA ALA A 9 0.57 38.03 16.45
C ALA A 9 -0.48 37.08 17.02
N LEU A 10 -0.05 36.12 17.85
CA LEU A 10 -0.94 35.19 18.52
C LEU A 10 -1.95 36.03 19.34
N PRO A 11 -3.25 35.92 19.08
CA PRO A 11 -4.23 36.73 19.82
C PRO A 11 -4.13 36.41 21.31
N ARG A 12 -4.17 37.43 22.16
CA ARG A 12 -4.21 37.28 23.61
C ARG A 12 -5.37 36.35 23.97
N GLY A 13 -5.09 35.18 24.55
CA GLY A 13 -6.08 34.15 24.85
C GLY A 13 -5.89 32.86 24.06
N TRP A 14 -4.72 32.61 23.47
CA TRP A 14 -4.41 31.44 22.65
C TRP A 14 -4.34 30.10 23.41
N LEU A 15 -4.42 30.11 24.72
CA LEU A 15 -4.58 28.84 25.46
C LEU A 15 -5.98 28.30 25.15
N PRO A 16 -6.06 27.16 24.42
CA PRO A 16 -7.33 26.60 24.06
C PRO A 16 -8.05 26.18 25.33
N HIS A 17 -9.33 26.59 25.46
CA HIS A 17 -10.17 26.21 26.59
C HIS A 17 -10.13 24.68 26.73
N PRO A 18 -9.79 24.10 27.90
CA PRO A 18 -9.62 22.65 28.07
C PRO A 18 -10.86 21.87 27.64
N ALA A 19 -12.06 22.43 27.86
CA ALA A 19 -13.31 21.83 27.39
C ALA A 19 -13.46 21.79 25.86
N ARG A 20 -12.88 22.75 25.12
CA ARG A 20 -12.88 22.73 23.66
C ARG A 20 -11.88 21.70 23.12
N VAL A 21 -10.68 21.62 23.75
CA VAL A 21 -9.66 20.62 23.41
C VAL A 21 -10.19 19.21 23.64
N PHE A 22 -10.81 18.98 24.81
CA PHE A 22 -11.42 17.70 25.13
C PHE A 22 -12.52 17.29 24.14
N ARG A 23 -13.40 18.23 23.77
CA ARG A 23 -14.46 17.98 22.78
C ARG A 23 -13.90 17.65 21.39
N LEU A 24 -12.83 18.36 20.98
CA LEU A 24 -12.12 18.07 19.72
C LEU A 24 -11.44 16.70 19.79
N ALA A 25 -10.77 16.37 20.89
CA ALA A 25 -10.13 15.08 21.10
C ALA A 25 -11.16 13.94 21.01
N VAL A 26 -12.27 14.03 21.73
CA VAL A 26 -13.34 13.02 21.68
C VAL A 26 -13.96 12.89 20.29
N ARG A 27 -14.11 14.01 19.56
CA ARG A 27 -14.63 13.99 18.18
C ARG A 27 -13.66 13.34 17.20
N ASN A 28 -12.35 13.48 17.42
CA ASN A 28 -11.29 12.92 16.57
C ASN A 28 -10.84 11.53 17.04
N LEU A 29 -11.22 11.09 18.23
CA LEU A 29 -10.86 9.78 18.77
C LEU A 29 -11.12 8.60 17.81
N PRO A 30 -12.28 8.56 17.09
CA PRO A 30 -12.51 7.48 16.11
C PRO A 30 -11.58 7.53 14.91
N LEU A 31 -11.08 8.72 14.51
CA LEU A 31 -10.10 8.85 13.44
C LEU A 31 -8.73 8.39 13.93
N ALA A 32 -8.28 8.88 15.08
CA ALA A 32 -7.04 8.44 15.72
C ALA A 32 -7.04 6.93 16.01
N GLY A 33 -8.21 6.37 16.37
CA GLY A 33 -8.38 4.93 16.53
C GLY A 33 -8.20 4.16 15.21
N ALA A 34 -8.74 4.67 14.11
CA ALA A 34 -8.56 4.06 12.79
C ALA A 34 -7.08 4.08 12.36
N ASP A 35 -6.39 5.21 12.56
CA ASP A 35 -4.97 5.34 12.25
C ASP A 35 -4.11 4.42 13.14
N ALA A 36 -4.44 4.32 14.43
CA ALA A 36 -3.78 3.41 15.35
C ALA A 36 -3.97 1.93 14.96
N ILE A 37 -5.15 1.58 14.46
CA ILE A 37 -5.46 0.24 13.95
C ILE A 37 -4.66 -0.03 12.67
N GLU A 38 -4.61 0.90 11.72
CA GLU A 38 -3.83 0.75 10.50
C GLU A 38 -2.34 0.57 10.82
N TRP A 39 -1.80 1.42 11.70
CA TRP A 39 -0.42 1.30 12.16
C TRP A 39 -0.16 -0.02 12.91
N GLY A 40 -1.09 -0.44 13.76
CA GLY A 40 -1.05 -1.69 14.49
C GLY A 40 -0.99 -2.90 13.56
N THR A 41 -1.84 -2.95 12.52
CA THR A 41 -1.85 -4.03 11.52
C THR A 41 -0.47 -4.20 10.88
N ARG A 42 0.22 -3.08 10.60
CA ARG A 42 1.53 -3.09 9.93
C ARG A 42 2.72 -3.36 10.85
N LYS A 43 2.53 -3.38 12.16
CA LYS A 43 3.60 -3.61 13.15
C LYS A 43 3.37 -4.83 14.02
N LEU A 44 2.17 -5.41 13.95
CA LEU A 44 1.79 -6.55 14.76
C LEU A 44 2.62 -7.80 14.47
N ASP A 45 2.91 -8.05 13.19
CA ASP A 45 3.75 -9.15 12.73
C ASP A 45 5.17 -9.06 13.30
N LEU A 46 5.78 -7.87 13.27
CA LEU A 46 7.09 -7.62 13.88
C LEU A 46 7.04 -7.82 15.40
N PHE A 47 5.98 -7.33 16.06
CA PHE A 47 5.82 -7.46 17.50
C PHE A 47 5.68 -8.92 17.92
N ILE A 48 4.86 -9.69 17.20
CA ILE A 48 4.69 -11.13 17.48
C ILE A 48 5.99 -11.87 17.16
N LEU A 49 6.63 -11.59 16.00
CA LEU A 49 7.90 -12.21 15.63
C LEU A 49 8.96 -12.01 16.72
N ALA A 50 9.00 -10.83 17.33
CA ALA A 50 9.97 -10.51 18.40
C ALA A 50 9.80 -11.37 19.67
N GLN A 51 8.66 -12.06 19.86
CA GLN A 51 8.45 -12.97 20.97
C GLN A 51 9.01 -14.37 20.69
N PHE A 52 9.22 -14.73 19.41
CA PHE A 52 9.60 -16.08 18.98
C PHE A 52 10.99 -16.13 18.34
N ALA A 53 11.48 -15.03 17.80
CA ALA A 53 12.73 -14.93 17.06
C ALA A 53 13.82 -14.22 17.86
N ASN A 54 15.08 -14.48 17.50
CA ASN A 54 16.20 -13.78 18.10
C ASN A 54 16.30 -12.32 17.61
N PRO A 55 16.95 -11.41 18.37
CA PRO A 55 17.02 -9.99 18.02
C PRO A 55 17.59 -9.69 16.66
N SER A 56 18.54 -10.51 16.16
CA SER A 56 19.12 -10.34 14.83
C SER A 56 18.08 -10.57 13.73
N GLN A 57 17.29 -11.65 13.82
CA GLN A 57 16.21 -11.94 12.88
C GLN A 57 15.12 -10.84 12.88
N VAL A 58 14.79 -10.33 14.07
CA VAL A 58 13.84 -9.21 14.20
C VAL A 58 14.39 -7.95 13.54
N GLY A 59 15.70 -7.68 13.70
CA GLY A 59 16.38 -6.56 13.03
C GLY A 59 16.35 -6.67 11.52
N VAL A 60 16.65 -7.86 10.98
CA VAL A 60 16.55 -8.14 9.54
C VAL A 60 15.12 -7.94 9.04
N TYR A 61 14.12 -8.49 9.74
CA TYR A 61 12.71 -8.33 9.35
C TYR A 61 12.25 -6.87 9.40
N TYR A 62 12.70 -6.10 10.38
CA TYR A 62 12.44 -4.66 10.44
C TYR A 62 13.02 -3.92 9.23
N ALA A 63 14.26 -4.24 8.82
CA ALA A 63 14.87 -3.65 7.64
C ALA A 63 14.08 -4.03 6.36
N VAL A 64 13.68 -5.28 6.24
CA VAL A 64 12.79 -5.76 5.16
C VAL A 64 11.49 -4.95 5.11
N GLN A 65 10.83 -4.73 6.25
CA GLN A 65 9.63 -3.89 6.31
C GLN A 65 9.89 -2.46 5.80
N GLN A 66 11.05 -1.84 6.12
CA GLN A 66 11.36 -0.49 5.65
C GLN A 66 11.46 -0.45 4.11
N VAL A 67 12.08 -1.45 3.48
CA VAL A 67 12.14 -1.56 2.02
C VAL A 67 10.74 -1.80 1.45
N ALA A 68 9.97 -2.73 2.02
CA ALA A 68 8.62 -3.07 1.56
C ALA A 68 7.62 -1.91 1.68
N THR A 69 7.89 -0.89 2.50
CA THR A 69 7.04 0.32 2.59
C THR A 69 7.23 1.30 1.43
N LEU A 70 8.26 1.15 0.60
CA LEU A 70 8.50 2.08 -0.52
C LEU A 70 7.32 2.16 -1.50
N PRO A 71 6.70 1.06 -1.96
CA PRO A 71 5.50 1.13 -2.79
C PRO A 71 4.33 1.87 -2.12
N GLN A 72 4.17 1.77 -0.79
CA GLN A 72 3.08 2.42 -0.06
C GLN A 72 3.15 3.95 -0.11
N LYS A 73 4.35 4.54 -0.21
CA LYS A 73 4.51 6.00 -0.28
C LYS A 73 3.82 6.61 -1.48
N LEU A 74 3.59 5.82 -2.54
CA LEU A 74 2.78 6.25 -3.68
C LEU A 74 1.32 6.46 -3.29
N LYS A 75 0.74 5.57 -2.45
CA LYS A 75 -0.64 5.70 -1.95
C LYS A 75 -0.85 7.07 -1.30
N THR A 76 0.04 7.46 -0.40
CA THR A 76 -0.11 8.70 0.37
C THR A 76 -0.12 9.95 -0.50
N SER A 77 0.43 9.89 -1.71
CA SER A 77 0.40 10.97 -2.68
C SER A 77 -0.97 11.15 -3.34
N PHE A 78 -1.79 10.09 -3.39
CA PHE A 78 -3.14 10.12 -3.97
C PHE A 78 -4.24 10.42 -2.95
N ASP A 79 -4.04 10.11 -1.66
CA ASP A 79 -5.03 10.29 -0.60
C ASP A 79 -5.62 11.72 -0.52
N PRO A 80 -4.84 12.82 -0.63
CA PRO A 80 -5.38 14.16 -0.60
C PRO A 80 -6.34 14.50 -1.75
N ILE A 81 -6.21 13.81 -2.88
CA ILE A 81 -7.01 14.03 -4.09
C ILE A 81 -8.31 13.23 -4.01
N LEU A 82 -8.27 12.02 -3.45
CA LEU A 82 -9.41 11.11 -3.39
C LEU A 82 -10.55 11.62 -2.51
N GLY A 83 -10.24 12.18 -1.34
CA GLY A 83 -11.23 12.64 -0.38
C GLY A 83 -12.21 13.68 -0.94
N PRO A 84 -11.74 14.81 -1.50
CA PRO A 84 -12.59 15.82 -2.13
C PRO A 84 -13.43 15.27 -3.28
N VAL A 85 -12.85 14.41 -4.11
CA VAL A 85 -13.51 13.81 -5.27
C VAL A 85 -14.66 12.89 -4.84
N ILE A 86 -14.41 11.98 -3.88
CA ILE A 86 -15.44 11.08 -3.35
C ILE A 86 -16.56 11.88 -2.68
N THR A 87 -16.22 12.89 -1.88
CA THR A 87 -17.22 13.71 -1.18
C THR A 87 -18.06 14.57 -2.12
N ALA A 88 -17.48 15.07 -3.22
CA ALA A 88 -18.23 15.80 -4.25
C ALA A 88 -19.23 14.88 -4.97
N ALA A 89 -18.82 13.69 -5.38
CA ALA A 89 -19.69 12.72 -6.04
C ALA A 89 -20.79 12.17 -5.12
N LEU A 90 -20.50 12.00 -3.83
CA LEU A 90 -21.51 11.65 -2.82
C LEU A 90 -22.60 12.72 -2.67
N LYS A 91 -22.27 14.01 -2.76
CA LYS A 91 -23.24 15.11 -2.69
C LYS A 91 -24.23 15.09 -3.86
N VAL A 92 -23.78 14.67 -5.05
CA VAL A 92 -24.61 14.57 -6.26
C VAL A 92 -25.41 13.27 -6.28
N GLY A 93 -25.03 12.27 -5.47
CA GLY A 93 -25.71 10.97 -5.39
C GLY A 93 -25.38 10.01 -6.56
N ASP A 94 -24.39 10.34 -7.39
CA ASP A 94 -23.98 9.52 -8.53
C ASP A 94 -23.02 8.40 -8.07
N ARG A 95 -23.61 7.25 -7.73
CA ARG A 95 -22.89 6.08 -7.25
C ARG A 95 -22.06 5.40 -8.35
N SER A 96 -22.52 5.43 -9.59
CA SER A 96 -21.82 4.83 -10.73
C SER A 96 -20.54 5.61 -11.05
N ALA A 97 -20.60 6.96 -11.04
CA ALA A 97 -19.42 7.79 -11.20
C ALA A 97 -18.38 7.55 -10.09
N ILE A 98 -18.84 7.37 -8.84
CA ILE A 98 -17.96 7.03 -7.72
C ILE A 98 -17.25 5.69 -7.97
N ALA A 99 -18.01 4.65 -8.33
CA ALA A 99 -17.45 3.32 -8.59
C ALA A 99 -16.43 3.34 -9.73
N LYS A 100 -16.76 4.01 -10.85
CA LYS A 100 -15.86 4.15 -12.02
C LYS A 100 -14.55 4.84 -11.63
N GLN A 101 -14.61 5.91 -10.87
CA GLN A 101 -13.45 6.67 -10.44
C GLN A 101 -12.57 5.91 -9.46
N ILE A 102 -13.18 5.19 -8.51
CA ILE A 102 -12.48 4.31 -7.58
C ILE A 102 -11.74 3.20 -8.33
N CYS A 103 -12.38 2.56 -9.30
CA CYS A 103 -11.76 1.51 -10.12
C CYS A 103 -10.59 2.06 -10.95
N GLN A 104 -10.71 3.27 -11.48
CA GLN A 104 -9.68 3.89 -12.30
C GLN A 104 -8.45 4.27 -11.47
N VAL A 105 -8.63 5.02 -10.38
CA VAL A 105 -7.53 5.43 -9.50
C VAL A 105 -6.91 4.22 -8.81
N GLY A 106 -7.75 3.28 -8.35
CA GLY A 106 -7.29 2.03 -7.74
C GLY A 106 -6.40 1.22 -8.69
N PHE A 107 -6.78 1.09 -9.95
CA PHE A 107 -5.94 0.43 -10.96
C PHE A 107 -4.57 1.10 -11.11
N TRP A 108 -4.51 2.44 -11.14
CA TRP A 108 -3.25 3.17 -11.23
C TRP A 108 -2.33 2.90 -10.05
N ILE A 109 -2.89 2.93 -8.84
CA ILE A 109 -2.13 2.66 -7.61
C ILE A 109 -1.59 1.22 -7.64
N VAL A 110 -2.44 0.24 -7.96
CA VAL A 110 -2.02 -1.17 -8.05
C VAL A 110 -0.96 -1.37 -9.12
N ALA A 111 -1.12 -0.77 -10.31
CA ALA A 111 -0.16 -0.89 -11.40
C ALA A 111 1.22 -0.33 -11.02
N MET A 112 1.27 0.86 -10.41
CA MET A 112 2.53 1.44 -9.95
C MET A 112 3.17 0.64 -8.83
N GLN A 113 2.38 0.21 -7.84
CA GLN A 113 2.91 -0.59 -6.72
C GLN A 113 3.42 -1.94 -7.19
N ALA A 114 2.73 -2.61 -8.14
CA ALA A 114 3.18 -3.86 -8.70
C ALA A 114 4.50 -3.72 -9.48
N GLY A 115 4.66 -2.63 -10.24
CA GLY A 115 5.92 -2.33 -10.90
C GLY A 115 7.10 -2.19 -9.94
N ILE A 116 6.92 -1.40 -8.88
CA ILE A 116 7.95 -1.20 -7.86
C ILE A 116 8.20 -2.50 -7.08
N ALA A 117 7.14 -3.25 -6.76
CA ALA A 117 7.29 -4.53 -6.07
C ALA A 117 8.12 -5.53 -6.89
N LEU A 118 7.86 -5.65 -8.19
CA LEU A 118 8.67 -6.49 -9.09
C LEU A 118 10.12 -6.03 -9.15
N ALA A 119 10.34 -4.72 -9.29
CA ALA A 119 11.67 -4.13 -9.39
C ALA A 119 12.52 -4.30 -8.13
N LEU A 120 11.89 -4.42 -6.95
CA LEU A 120 12.58 -4.64 -5.68
C LEU A 120 12.63 -6.11 -5.27
N ALA A 121 11.60 -6.92 -5.62
CA ALA A 121 11.53 -8.31 -5.23
C ALA A 121 12.47 -9.21 -6.04
N ILE A 122 12.62 -8.94 -7.34
CA ILE A 122 13.41 -9.81 -8.22
C ILE A 122 14.92 -9.70 -7.90
N PRO A 123 15.54 -8.50 -7.88
CA PRO A 123 16.90 -8.35 -7.41
C PRO A 123 16.98 -8.25 -5.88
N GLY A 124 16.14 -8.97 -5.15
CA GLY A 124 15.97 -8.82 -3.71
C GLY A 124 17.24 -9.04 -2.90
N GLU A 125 18.12 -9.93 -3.32
CA GLU A 125 19.42 -10.16 -2.68
C GLU A 125 20.33 -8.94 -2.82
N ALA A 126 20.45 -8.38 -4.02
CA ALA A 126 21.19 -7.16 -4.26
C ALA A 126 20.60 -5.96 -3.51
N VAL A 127 19.28 -5.84 -3.46
CA VAL A 127 18.58 -4.77 -2.72
C VAL A 127 18.84 -4.88 -1.21
N MET A 128 18.74 -6.08 -0.63
CA MET A 128 19.03 -6.29 0.79
C MET A 128 20.52 -6.18 1.09
N GLY A 129 21.38 -6.59 0.14
CA GLY A 129 22.83 -6.45 0.21
C GLY A 129 23.30 -4.99 0.35
N LEU A 130 22.57 -4.01 -0.18
CA LEU A 130 22.82 -2.58 0.04
C LEU A 130 22.77 -2.17 1.51
N LEU A 131 21.98 -2.87 2.32
CA LEU A 131 21.87 -2.62 3.76
C LEU A 131 22.97 -3.33 4.55
N GLY A 132 23.62 -4.30 3.91
CA GLY A 132 24.71 -5.11 4.46
C GLY A 132 24.49 -6.60 4.24
N PRO A 133 25.57 -7.41 4.28
CA PRO A 133 25.50 -8.85 3.97
C PRO A 133 24.60 -9.63 4.92
N ASP A 134 24.47 -9.19 6.18
CA ASP A 134 23.63 -9.85 7.19
C ASP A 134 22.13 -9.74 6.84
N PHE A 135 21.72 -8.74 6.05
CA PHE A 135 20.33 -8.49 5.68
C PHE A 135 19.85 -9.34 4.51
N VAL A 136 20.75 -9.95 3.73
CA VAL A 136 20.41 -10.79 2.57
C VAL A 136 19.51 -11.96 2.97
N SER A 137 19.64 -12.47 4.20
CA SER A 137 18.77 -13.51 4.75
C SER A 137 17.28 -13.11 4.78
N GLY A 138 16.96 -11.82 4.68
CA GLY A 138 15.60 -11.28 4.64
C GLY A 138 14.93 -11.28 3.26
N THR A 139 15.62 -11.66 2.18
CA THR A 139 15.10 -11.59 0.80
C THR A 139 13.79 -12.33 0.59
N GLY A 140 13.62 -13.51 1.19
CA GLY A 140 12.39 -14.27 1.09
C GLY A 140 11.20 -13.55 1.75
N ALA A 141 11.41 -12.94 2.92
CA ALA A 141 10.39 -12.14 3.59
C ALA A 141 10.08 -10.85 2.80
N LEU A 142 11.10 -10.21 2.17
CA LEU A 142 10.93 -9.04 1.33
C LEU A 142 9.98 -9.31 0.16
N SER A 143 10.21 -10.39 -0.57
CA SER A 143 9.37 -10.77 -1.72
C SER A 143 7.91 -10.98 -1.31
N ILE A 144 7.67 -11.65 -0.19
CA ILE A 144 6.32 -11.87 0.34
C ILE A 144 5.67 -10.54 0.77
N LEU A 145 6.40 -9.65 1.47
CA LEU A 145 5.86 -8.36 1.89
C LEU A 145 5.56 -7.45 0.70
N LEU A 146 6.38 -7.43 -0.33
CA LEU A 146 6.14 -6.66 -1.54
C LEU A 146 4.88 -7.15 -2.28
N VAL A 147 4.66 -8.46 -2.35
CA VAL A 147 3.40 -9.03 -2.86
C VAL A 147 2.22 -8.64 -1.96
N ALA A 148 2.39 -8.68 -0.64
CA ALA A 148 1.36 -8.25 0.31
C ALA A 148 0.94 -6.79 0.10
N GLU A 149 1.89 -5.90 -0.20
CA GLU A 149 1.61 -4.49 -0.49
C GLU A 149 0.83 -4.30 -1.80
N VAL A 150 1.13 -5.07 -2.84
CA VAL A 150 0.36 -5.05 -4.10
C VAL A 150 -1.07 -5.52 -3.85
N VAL A 151 -1.24 -6.58 -3.06
CA VAL A 151 -2.57 -7.10 -2.69
C VAL A 151 -3.34 -6.09 -1.84
N ALA A 152 -2.68 -5.44 -0.88
CA ALA A 152 -3.28 -4.37 -0.08
C ALA A 152 -3.72 -3.19 -0.96
N ALA A 153 -2.97 -2.86 -2.01
CA ALA A 153 -3.30 -1.79 -2.94
C ALA A 153 -4.65 -1.98 -3.64
N LEU A 154 -5.12 -3.22 -3.82
CA LEU A 154 -6.43 -3.51 -4.41
C LEU A 154 -7.59 -2.92 -3.61
N ALA A 155 -7.44 -2.77 -2.30
CA ALA A 155 -8.49 -2.23 -1.43
C ALA A 155 -8.24 -0.78 -0.99
N VAL A 156 -7.08 -0.20 -1.28
CA VAL A 156 -6.68 1.12 -0.78
C VAL A 156 -7.74 2.19 -1.05
N VAL A 157 -8.20 2.29 -2.31
CA VAL A 157 -9.19 3.30 -2.69
C VAL A 157 -10.58 2.95 -2.15
N SER A 158 -10.90 1.64 -2.08
CA SER A 158 -12.14 1.16 -1.45
C SER A 158 -12.17 1.51 0.04
N GLU A 159 -11.06 1.37 0.73
CA GLU A 159 -10.92 1.76 2.14
C GLU A 159 -11.10 3.25 2.35
N SER A 160 -10.45 4.08 1.53
CA SER A 160 -10.60 5.54 1.56
C SER A 160 -12.07 5.94 1.35
N ALA A 161 -12.78 5.30 0.41
CA ALA A 161 -14.21 5.54 0.20
C ALA A 161 -15.08 5.09 1.40
N LEU A 162 -14.79 3.93 1.98
CA LEU A 162 -15.53 3.38 3.12
C LEU A 162 -15.41 4.24 4.38
N ILE A 163 -14.30 4.96 4.58
CA ILE A 163 -14.14 5.92 5.68
C ILE A 163 -15.20 7.02 5.61
N TYR A 164 -15.60 7.44 4.41
CA TYR A 164 -16.64 8.47 4.22
C TYR A 164 -18.05 7.89 4.18
N ILE A 165 -18.24 6.69 3.62
CA ILE A 165 -19.57 6.10 3.36
C ILE A 165 -20.04 5.21 4.51
N ALA A 166 -19.17 4.36 5.08
CA ALA A 166 -19.51 3.31 6.03
C ALA A 166 -18.45 3.11 7.12
N ARG A 167 -18.07 4.20 7.78
CA ARG A 167 -16.97 4.27 8.74
C ARG A 167 -16.98 3.16 9.79
N MET A 168 -18.12 2.90 10.42
CA MET A 168 -18.20 1.86 11.48
C MET A 168 -18.00 0.46 10.93
N ARG A 169 -18.53 0.17 9.74
CA ARG A 169 -18.31 -1.14 9.09
C ARG A 169 -16.85 -1.32 8.71
N ASN A 170 -16.20 -0.28 8.18
CA ASN A 170 -14.77 -0.31 7.88
C ASN A 170 -13.93 -0.56 9.14
N LEU A 171 -14.25 0.11 10.25
CA LEU A 171 -13.58 -0.08 11.53
C LEU A 171 -13.69 -1.53 12.04
N ILE A 172 -14.88 -2.12 11.98
CA ILE A 172 -15.11 -3.52 12.38
C ILE A 172 -14.27 -4.48 11.54
N VAL A 173 -14.25 -4.29 10.20
CA VAL A 173 -13.44 -5.11 9.29
C VAL A 173 -11.95 -4.95 9.62
N SER A 174 -11.47 -3.75 9.89
CA SER A 174 -10.06 -3.51 10.25
C SER A 174 -9.68 -4.18 11.57
N ILE A 175 -10.53 -4.12 12.61
CA ILE A 175 -10.31 -4.84 13.88
C ILE A 175 -10.29 -6.36 13.65
N ALA A 176 -11.24 -6.88 12.87
CA ALA A 176 -11.28 -8.31 12.54
C ALA A 176 -10.02 -8.75 11.77
N THR A 177 -9.51 -7.91 10.88
CA THR A 177 -8.27 -8.16 10.13
C THR A 177 -7.06 -8.27 11.07
N ILE A 178 -6.92 -7.35 12.04
CA ILE A 178 -5.84 -7.41 13.03
C ILE A 178 -5.93 -8.69 13.87
N ALA A 179 -7.12 -9.04 14.34
CA ALA A 179 -7.32 -10.27 15.11
C ALA A 179 -6.98 -11.51 14.28
N PHE A 180 -7.41 -11.55 13.02
CA PHE A 180 -7.10 -12.63 12.09
C PHE A 180 -5.59 -12.74 11.81
N GLN A 181 -4.92 -11.60 11.58
CA GLN A 181 -3.47 -11.54 11.41
C GLN A 181 -2.73 -12.06 12.64
N ALA A 182 -3.15 -11.65 13.85
CA ALA A 182 -2.55 -12.12 15.10
C ALA A 182 -2.65 -13.64 15.22
N VAL A 183 -3.84 -14.19 14.99
CA VAL A 183 -4.08 -15.64 15.04
C VAL A 183 -3.22 -16.39 14.03
N LEU A 184 -3.14 -15.91 12.79
CA LEU A 184 -2.31 -16.54 11.76
C LEU A 184 -0.82 -16.46 12.10
N THR A 185 -0.33 -15.29 12.52
CA THR A 185 1.08 -15.12 12.85
C THR A 185 1.48 -16.01 14.03
N ILE A 186 0.69 -16.02 15.11
CA ILE A 186 0.93 -16.90 16.26
C ILE A 186 0.85 -18.37 15.84
N GLY A 187 -0.16 -18.74 15.06
CA GLY A 187 -0.33 -20.11 14.56
C GLY A 187 0.87 -20.60 13.75
N PHE A 188 1.41 -19.75 12.86
CA PHE A 188 2.62 -20.08 12.10
C PHE A 188 3.85 -20.18 13.00
N MET A 189 4.01 -19.28 13.99
CA MET A 189 5.14 -19.35 14.93
C MET A 189 5.11 -20.62 15.77
N VAL A 190 3.93 -20.98 16.30
CA VAL A 190 3.73 -22.21 17.06
C VAL A 190 4.00 -23.44 16.18
N ALA A 191 3.47 -23.46 14.96
CA ALA A 191 3.70 -24.57 14.03
C ALA A 191 5.19 -24.76 13.71
N ILE A 192 5.93 -23.67 13.46
CA ILE A 192 7.38 -23.75 13.21
C ILE A 192 8.11 -24.36 14.42
N THR A 193 7.69 -24.00 15.65
CA THR A 193 8.31 -24.48 16.88
C THR A 193 7.93 -25.95 17.16
N GLU A 194 6.66 -26.32 17.00
CA GLU A 194 6.16 -27.69 17.29
C GLU A 194 6.68 -28.74 16.29
N TYR A 195 6.81 -28.35 15.01
CA TYR A 195 7.31 -29.25 13.97
C TYR A 195 8.83 -29.16 13.76
N ASP A 196 9.55 -28.48 14.64
CA ASP A 196 11.02 -28.31 14.61
C ASP A 196 11.54 -27.83 13.23
N LEU A 197 10.79 -26.90 12.62
CA LEU A 197 11.15 -26.33 11.33
C LEU A 197 12.26 -25.29 11.49
N SER A 198 12.97 -25.02 10.40
CA SER A 198 14.07 -24.05 10.40
C SER A 198 13.62 -22.67 10.91
N GLU A 199 14.38 -22.11 11.83
CA GLU A 199 14.15 -20.75 12.35
C GLU A 199 14.15 -19.66 11.27
N SER A 200 14.83 -19.90 10.14
CA SER A 200 14.83 -18.99 8.99
C SER A 200 13.45 -18.79 8.37
N LEU A 201 12.50 -19.69 8.63
CA LEU A 201 11.12 -19.58 8.14
C LEU A 201 10.27 -18.62 8.96
N ARG A 202 10.69 -18.20 10.16
CA ARG A 202 9.90 -17.32 11.04
C ARG A 202 9.58 -15.96 10.39
N ALA A 203 10.57 -15.32 9.79
CA ALA A 203 10.36 -14.04 9.10
C ALA A 203 9.47 -14.16 7.85
N PRO A 204 9.69 -15.10 6.90
CA PRO A 204 8.76 -15.36 5.81
C PRO A 204 7.35 -15.74 6.26
N ALA A 205 7.21 -16.50 7.35
CA ALA A 205 5.89 -16.89 7.88
C ALA A 205 5.12 -15.70 8.46
N ALA A 206 5.79 -14.78 9.17
CA ALA A 206 5.18 -13.54 9.63
C ALA A 206 4.71 -12.67 8.44
N ALA A 207 5.55 -12.55 7.41
CA ALA A 207 5.21 -11.85 6.17
C ALA A 207 4.01 -12.49 5.45
N LEU A 208 3.94 -13.83 5.42
CA LEU A 208 2.84 -14.57 4.80
C LEU A 208 1.52 -14.38 5.57
N ALA A 209 1.57 -14.40 6.91
CA ALA A 209 0.39 -14.12 7.73
C ALA A 209 -0.18 -12.72 7.45
N LEU A 210 0.68 -11.71 7.34
CA LEU A 210 0.29 -10.37 6.94
C LEU A 210 -0.31 -10.35 5.53
N ALA A 211 0.34 -11.00 4.55
CA ALA A 211 -0.14 -11.08 3.17
C ALA A 211 -1.54 -11.67 3.06
N ILE A 212 -1.79 -12.81 3.74
CA ILE A 212 -3.10 -13.47 3.77
C ILE A 212 -4.15 -12.55 4.41
N SER A 213 -3.80 -11.88 5.50
CA SER A 213 -4.72 -10.99 6.21
C SER A 213 -5.08 -9.76 5.40
N LEU A 214 -4.12 -9.16 4.70
CA LEU A 214 -4.35 -8.05 3.79
C LEU A 214 -5.16 -8.47 2.55
N ALA A 215 -4.94 -9.68 2.04
CA ALA A 215 -5.74 -10.25 0.95
C ALA A 215 -7.21 -10.42 1.36
N ALA A 216 -7.45 -11.01 2.52
CA ALA A 216 -8.81 -11.17 3.05
C ALA A 216 -9.49 -9.80 3.27
N ALA A 217 -8.79 -8.85 3.89
CA ALA A 217 -9.29 -7.49 4.08
C ALA A 217 -9.63 -6.80 2.75
N SER A 218 -8.76 -6.95 1.75
CA SER A 218 -8.95 -6.36 0.41
C SER A 218 -10.21 -6.88 -0.26
N ILE A 219 -10.44 -8.18 -0.21
CA ILE A 219 -11.65 -8.79 -0.77
C ILE A 219 -12.88 -8.29 -0.02
N ILE A 220 -12.88 -8.35 1.31
CA ILE A 220 -14.03 -7.95 2.13
C ILE A 220 -14.37 -6.48 1.91
N LYS A 221 -13.38 -5.57 1.92
CA LYS A 221 -13.60 -4.13 1.73
C LYS A 221 -14.11 -3.81 0.32
N SER A 222 -13.58 -4.46 -0.72
CA SER A 222 -14.04 -4.27 -2.11
C SER A 222 -15.47 -4.77 -2.31
N VAL A 223 -15.81 -5.96 -1.79
CA VAL A 223 -17.17 -6.51 -1.84
C VAL A 223 -18.14 -5.64 -1.04
N MET A 224 -17.75 -5.20 0.15
CA MET A 224 -18.58 -4.33 1.00
C MET A 224 -18.87 -3.00 0.30
N LEU A 225 -17.86 -2.37 -0.31
CA LEU A 225 -18.06 -1.13 -1.04
C LEU A 225 -18.97 -1.34 -2.26
N GLY A 226 -18.73 -2.39 -3.04
CA GLY A 226 -19.57 -2.75 -4.18
C GLY A 226 -21.03 -2.96 -3.78
N SER A 227 -21.31 -3.65 -2.66
CA SER A 227 -22.67 -3.85 -2.15
C SER A 227 -23.34 -2.54 -1.72
N ILE A 228 -22.59 -1.57 -1.21
CA ILE A 228 -23.14 -0.26 -0.79
C ILE A 228 -23.44 0.62 -2.01
N LEU A 229 -22.57 0.60 -3.01
CA LEU A 229 -22.72 1.39 -4.24
C LEU A 229 -23.74 0.76 -5.20
N GLY A 230 -23.99 -0.55 -5.11
CA GLY A 230 -24.78 -1.30 -6.09
C GLY A 230 -24.04 -1.56 -7.40
N GLU A 231 -22.70 -1.41 -7.40
CA GLU A 231 -21.83 -1.51 -8.56
C GLU A 231 -20.64 -2.42 -8.26
N THR A 232 -20.08 -3.05 -9.28
CA THR A 232 -18.87 -3.87 -9.10
C THR A 232 -17.63 -2.98 -8.93
N VAL A 233 -16.97 -3.08 -7.79
CA VAL A 233 -15.70 -2.40 -7.53
C VAL A 233 -14.57 -3.42 -7.65
N ASN A 234 -13.86 -3.41 -8.77
CA ASN A 234 -12.71 -4.29 -9.00
C ASN A 234 -11.56 -3.50 -9.63
N ASN A 235 -10.49 -3.36 -8.86
CA ASN A 235 -9.26 -2.67 -9.27
C ASN A 235 -8.28 -3.62 -9.97
N PHE A 236 -8.52 -4.93 -9.91
CA PHE A 236 -7.66 -5.93 -10.52
C PHE A 236 -7.95 -6.06 -12.02
N ARG A 237 -6.90 -6.04 -12.83
CA ARG A 237 -6.96 -6.31 -14.27
C ARG A 237 -5.91 -7.34 -14.64
N TRP A 238 -6.28 -8.32 -15.44
CA TRP A 238 -5.39 -9.36 -15.94
C TRP A 238 -4.17 -8.80 -16.70
N GLY A 239 -4.30 -7.61 -17.28
CA GLY A 239 -3.19 -6.91 -17.93
C GLY A 239 -1.98 -6.70 -17.01
N LEU A 240 -2.18 -6.59 -15.69
CA LEU A 240 -1.09 -6.48 -14.72
C LEU A 240 -0.30 -7.78 -14.60
N VAL A 241 -0.99 -8.93 -14.60
CA VAL A 241 -0.36 -10.25 -14.57
C VAL A 241 0.39 -10.51 -15.87
N ILE A 242 -0.23 -10.19 -17.01
CA ILE A 242 0.41 -10.32 -18.33
C ILE A 242 1.67 -9.47 -18.43
N ALA A 243 1.68 -8.28 -17.80
CA ALA A 243 2.86 -7.42 -17.77
C ALA A 243 3.94 -7.91 -16.78
N ALA A 244 3.52 -8.53 -15.67
CA ALA A 244 4.43 -9.04 -14.66
C ALA A 244 5.32 -10.20 -15.18
N ILE A 245 4.78 -11.08 -16.02
CA ILE A 245 5.51 -12.25 -16.53
C ILE A 245 6.76 -11.85 -17.35
N PRO A 246 6.67 -11.02 -18.40
CA PRO A 246 7.87 -10.62 -19.14
C PRO A 246 8.83 -9.77 -18.29
N ALA A 247 8.31 -8.90 -17.40
CA ALA A 247 9.14 -8.15 -16.49
C ALA A 247 9.92 -9.06 -15.54
N ALA A 248 9.30 -10.14 -15.05
CA ALA A 248 9.96 -11.15 -14.23
C ALA A 248 11.02 -11.93 -15.02
N LEU A 249 10.75 -12.26 -16.29
CA LEU A 249 11.73 -12.93 -17.15
C LEU A 249 12.96 -12.05 -17.42
N VAL A 250 12.75 -10.77 -17.70
CA VAL A 250 13.85 -9.80 -17.85
C VAL A 250 14.64 -9.70 -16.54
N GLY A 251 13.92 -9.60 -15.41
CA GLY A 251 14.53 -9.55 -14.10
C GLY A 251 15.36 -10.81 -13.80
N TRP A 252 14.82 -11.99 -14.06
CA TRP A 252 15.55 -13.25 -13.89
C TRP A 252 16.82 -13.31 -14.76
N GLY A 253 16.76 -12.79 -15.99
CA GLY A 253 17.96 -12.67 -16.82
C GLY A 253 19.03 -11.75 -16.23
N VAL A 254 18.59 -10.66 -15.59
CA VAL A 254 19.49 -9.70 -14.95
C VAL A 254 20.13 -10.24 -13.67
N THR A 255 19.43 -11.08 -12.89
CA THR A 255 20.00 -11.71 -11.67
C THR A 255 21.13 -12.71 -11.95
N GLN A 256 21.45 -12.99 -13.21
CA GLN A 256 22.65 -13.74 -13.59
C GLN A 256 23.89 -12.85 -13.73
N LEU A 257 23.74 -11.53 -13.56
CA LEU A 257 24.81 -10.54 -13.70
C LEU A 257 25.31 -10.11 -12.30
N PRO A 258 26.45 -9.38 -12.23
CA PRO A 258 26.92 -8.86 -10.94
C PRO A 258 25.91 -7.93 -10.26
N GLU A 259 25.82 -7.95 -8.92
CA GLU A 259 24.84 -7.23 -8.09
C GLU A 259 24.68 -5.74 -8.47
N TRP A 260 25.79 -5.03 -8.75
CA TRP A 260 25.73 -3.62 -9.15
C TRP A 260 25.01 -3.42 -10.49
N VAL A 261 25.08 -4.40 -11.42
CA VAL A 261 24.36 -4.37 -12.71
C VAL A 261 22.86 -4.62 -12.46
N GLU A 262 22.54 -5.53 -11.56
CA GLU A 262 21.14 -5.77 -11.17
C GLU A 262 20.48 -4.49 -10.66
N LEU A 263 21.15 -3.72 -9.83
CA LEU A 263 20.62 -2.49 -9.26
C LEU A 263 20.53 -1.36 -10.28
N VAL A 264 21.59 -1.11 -11.06
CA VAL A 264 21.69 0.06 -11.95
C VAL A 264 20.95 -0.17 -13.28
N VAL A 265 21.01 -1.38 -13.82
CA VAL A 265 20.41 -1.72 -15.12
C VAL A 265 19.14 -2.56 -14.93
N GLY A 266 19.16 -3.52 -14.01
CA GLY A 266 18.05 -4.46 -13.80
C GLY A 266 16.78 -3.78 -13.33
N ILE A 267 16.85 -2.97 -12.29
CA ILE A 267 15.68 -2.25 -11.77
C ILE A 267 15.02 -1.38 -12.85
N PRO A 268 15.74 -0.50 -13.58
CA PRO A 268 15.16 0.25 -14.68
C PRO A 268 14.61 -0.62 -15.81
N ALA A 269 15.29 -1.73 -16.16
CA ALA A 269 14.85 -2.63 -17.22
C ALA A 269 13.54 -3.34 -16.86
N ILE A 270 13.40 -3.83 -15.62
CA ILE A 270 12.16 -4.44 -15.11
C ILE A 270 11.03 -3.41 -15.14
N LEU A 271 11.26 -2.19 -14.60
CA LEU A 271 10.26 -1.12 -14.58
C LEU A 271 9.84 -0.70 -15.99
N ALA A 272 10.81 -0.52 -16.91
CA ALA A 272 10.51 -0.14 -18.29
C ALA A 272 9.70 -1.22 -19.01
N THR A 273 10.11 -2.49 -18.90
CA THR A 273 9.40 -3.62 -19.51
C THR A 273 7.97 -3.71 -18.98
N TYR A 274 7.81 -3.64 -17.65
CA TYR A 274 6.51 -3.67 -17.02
C TYR A 274 5.63 -2.49 -17.46
N ALA A 275 6.16 -1.26 -17.40
CA ALA A 275 5.44 -0.05 -17.75
C ALA A 275 4.97 -0.04 -19.22
N VAL A 276 5.83 -0.46 -20.15
CA VAL A 276 5.48 -0.57 -21.59
C VAL A 276 4.34 -1.54 -21.77
N ILE A 277 4.40 -2.73 -21.19
CA ILE A 277 3.34 -3.73 -21.38
C ILE A 277 2.03 -3.30 -20.71
N VAL A 278 2.09 -2.73 -19.49
CA VAL A 278 0.91 -2.17 -18.82
C VAL A 278 0.26 -1.09 -19.69
N TRP A 279 1.08 -0.22 -20.33
CA TRP A 279 0.59 0.84 -21.20
C TRP A 279 -0.23 0.29 -22.40
N PHE A 280 0.21 -0.80 -22.99
CA PHE A 280 -0.47 -1.37 -24.17
C PHE A 280 -1.61 -2.33 -23.81
N VAL A 281 -1.47 -3.11 -22.73
CA VAL A 281 -2.40 -4.20 -22.37
C VAL A 281 -3.27 -3.87 -21.15
N GLY A 282 -2.74 -3.11 -20.20
CA GLY A 282 -3.42 -2.80 -18.93
C GLY A 282 -4.36 -1.60 -19.01
N PHE A 283 -4.00 -0.57 -19.81
CA PHE A 283 -4.78 0.65 -19.94
C PHE A 283 -5.97 0.49 -20.88
N ARG A 284 -7.14 0.96 -20.41
CA ARG A 284 -8.34 1.15 -21.22
C ARG A 284 -8.33 2.53 -21.88
N GLU A 285 -9.16 2.74 -22.88
CA GLU A 285 -9.27 4.04 -23.56
C GLU A 285 -9.63 5.16 -22.58
N ASP A 286 -10.53 4.92 -21.64
CA ASP A 286 -10.92 5.85 -20.59
C ASP A 286 -9.73 6.30 -19.69
N ASP A 287 -8.77 5.43 -19.47
CA ASP A 287 -7.59 5.76 -18.66
C ASP A 287 -6.62 6.68 -19.41
N ARG A 288 -6.58 6.56 -20.75
CA ARG A 288 -5.71 7.36 -21.63
C ARG A 288 -6.21 8.80 -21.84
N VAL A 289 -7.51 9.02 -21.69
CA VAL A 289 -8.13 10.35 -21.86
C VAL A 289 -7.58 11.34 -20.83
N LEU A 290 -7.27 10.90 -19.62
CA LEU A 290 -6.68 11.77 -18.57
C LEU A 290 -5.32 12.37 -19.00
N PHE A 291 -4.49 11.60 -19.70
CA PHE A 291 -3.21 12.10 -20.22
C PHE A 291 -3.38 13.07 -21.40
N ARG A 292 -4.35 12.83 -22.28
CA ARG A 292 -4.61 13.72 -23.41
C ARG A 292 -5.16 15.08 -22.96
N ARG A 293 -5.97 15.10 -21.90
CA ARG A 293 -6.57 16.34 -21.40
C ARG A 293 -5.56 17.29 -20.79
N ASN A 294 -4.53 16.75 -20.12
CA ASN A 294 -3.46 17.58 -19.54
C ASN A 294 -2.49 18.11 -20.59
N LEU A 295 -2.31 17.43 -21.71
CA LEU A 295 -1.46 17.92 -22.82
C LEU A 295 -2.17 18.93 -23.73
N GLY A 296 -3.50 19.08 -23.64
CA GLY A 296 -4.28 20.01 -24.44
C GLY A 296 -4.62 21.34 -23.75
N GLN A 297 -4.43 21.44 -22.43
CA GLN A 297 -4.74 22.67 -21.69
C GLN A 297 -3.59 23.70 -21.64
N ASP A 298 -2.38 23.34 -22.05
CA ASP A 298 -1.26 24.29 -22.14
C ASP A 298 -1.25 25.12 -23.43
N GLY A 299 -2.29 24.97 -24.28
CA GLY A 299 -2.37 25.65 -25.59
C GLY A 299 -3.44 26.73 -25.73
N GLU A 300 -4.37 26.88 -24.79
CA GLU A 300 -5.37 27.97 -24.85
C GLU A 300 -5.07 29.04 -23.82
N THR A 301 -4.19 29.97 -24.19
CA THR A 301 -4.18 31.33 -23.61
C THR A 301 -5.52 31.99 -23.93
N PRO A 302 -6.26 32.53 -22.94
CA PRO A 302 -7.44 33.34 -23.25
C PRO A 302 -7.00 34.57 -24.00
N ALA A 303 -7.39 34.66 -25.25
CA ALA A 303 -7.32 35.92 -26.03
C ALA A 303 -8.20 36.94 -25.34
N SER A 304 -7.55 38.08 -25.04
CA SER A 304 -8.01 39.34 -24.50
C SER A 304 -9.43 39.79 -24.88
#